data_e0ee09bffe262ed4cfaa560285584606
#
_entry.id   e0ee09bffe262ed4cfaa560285584606
#
_cell.length_a   1.000
_cell.length_b   1.000
_cell.length_c   1.000
_cell.angle_alpha   90.00
_cell.angle_beta   90.00
_cell.angle_gamma   90.00
#
_symmetry.space_group_name_H-M   'P 1'
#
loop_
_entity.id
_entity.type
_entity.pdbx_description
1 polymer ?
#
loop_
_entity_poly.entity_id
_entity_poly.type
_entity_poly.pdbx_seq_one_letter_code
_entity_poly.pdbx_strand_id
1 'polypeptide(L)'
;MFDKTKDLNGYEVRTNAISFEPHLQIDPTKRGLEQFSGDNSEILKIVFKKLNASLRVRVYTGSPYNLGGIGSHGTMVGMMADLATREVDIGMNARSLYNTWKVEHTYPHGDDGLCVFTQRAGEISEFVKIMSFLSPVIHAANLVVFVIALLVLTKYQGFIEASLNIIRLMTFGAVHRLPRTNSTRIFFSSTFILYLIMNALHQSHWASFLTIPVSLPNIRTSEDLKKSGCQIYGSIFHGQELQDPELQSRFHKDTYYACKEHVFRSQCAACLGDCLHHYMRIHNEARLYRSKKIQQNALVFKTREDWPLLVSVTYMIQRTVEGGIIGKWKEASTRKTRWAWKKRQLNKNKSFKTLEMHHVLFSFYILAIGYLLGTLAFVVEIVMGRQRIDKSSRNRRH
;
A
#
# COMPACT_ATOMS: atom_id res chain seq x y z
N MET A 1 -29.99 -40.90 -28.10
CA MET A 1 -29.30 -41.34 -26.90
C MET A 1 -29.82 -40.51 -25.72
N PHE A 2 -30.34 -41.13 -24.68
CA PHE A 2 -30.90 -40.41 -23.51
C PHE A 2 -29.75 -39.92 -22.64
N ASP A 3 -29.68 -38.61 -22.44
CA ASP A 3 -28.64 -38.00 -21.60
C ASP A 3 -29.03 -38.11 -20.12
N LYS A 4 -28.48 -39.12 -19.47
CA LYS A 4 -28.69 -39.43 -18.05
C LYS A 4 -28.15 -38.36 -17.10
N THR A 5 -27.37 -37.38 -17.60
CA THR A 5 -26.74 -36.33 -16.77
C THR A 5 -27.62 -35.09 -16.60
N LYS A 6 -28.78 -35.01 -17.28
CA LYS A 6 -29.73 -33.89 -17.15
C LYS A 6 -30.56 -33.93 -15.88
N ASP A 7 -30.90 -35.12 -15.41
CA ASP A 7 -31.59 -35.33 -14.14
C ASP A 7 -30.96 -36.53 -13.43
N LEU A 8 -30.39 -36.23 -12.26
CA LEU A 8 -29.66 -37.21 -11.47
C LEU A 8 -30.53 -37.96 -10.47
N ASN A 9 -31.83 -37.66 -10.46
CA ASN A 9 -32.85 -38.37 -9.65
C ASN A 9 -32.40 -38.55 -8.17
N GLY A 10 -31.90 -37.53 -7.54
CA GLY A 10 -31.49 -37.53 -6.16
C GLY A 10 -30.09 -38.13 -5.89
N TYR A 11 -29.29 -38.41 -6.93
CA TYR A 11 -27.94 -38.93 -6.75
C TYR A 11 -27.09 -38.06 -5.77
N GLU A 12 -26.43 -38.75 -4.85
CA GLU A 12 -25.61 -38.11 -3.82
C GLU A 12 -24.22 -37.79 -4.34
N VAL A 13 -23.91 -36.48 -4.54
CA VAL A 13 -22.59 -36.01 -4.92
C VAL A 13 -21.77 -35.73 -3.66
N ARG A 14 -20.60 -36.34 -3.56
CA ARG A 14 -19.71 -36.19 -2.43
C ARG A 14 -18.86 -34.95 -2.59
N THR A 15 -18.83 -34.08 -1.58
CA THR A 15 -18.08 -32.82 -1.59
C THR A 15 -17.39 -32.59 -0.26
N ASN A 16 -16.33 -31.80 -0.27
CA ASN A 16 -15.66 -31.32 0.93
C ASN A 16 -15.68 -29.80 1.01
N ALA A 17 -15.65 -29.26 2.23
CA ALA A 17 -15.72 -27.84 2.50
C ALA A 17 -14.89 -27.44 3.71
N ILE A 18 -14.25 -26.28 3.64
CA ILE A 18 -13.63 -25.61 4.77
C ILE A 18 -14.05 -24.13 4.78
N SER A 19 -14.20 -23.54 5.96
CA SER A 19 -14.53 -22.11 6.05
C SER A 19 -13.41 -21.25 5.51
N PHE A 20 -13.70 -20.49 4.45
CA PHE A 20 -12.75 -19.60 3.77
C PHE A 20 -13.44 -18.31 3.34
N GLU A 21 -13.51 -17.37 4.26
CA GLU A 21 -14.19 -16.09 4.01
C GLU A 21 -13.47 -15.24 2.93
N PRO A 22 -14.26 -14.59 2.08
CA PRO A 22 -15.73 -14.48 2.05
C PRO A 22 -16.39 -15.51 1.14
N HIS A 23 -15.62 -16.35 0.44
CA HIS A 23 -16.10 -17.26 -0.61
C HIS A 23 -16.93 -18.42 -0.07
N LEU A 24 -16.57 -18.93 1.10
CA LEU A 24 -17.31 -19.99 1.76
C LEU A 24 -17.30 -19.77 3.28
N GLN A 25 -18.47 -19.62 3.87
CA GLN A 25 -18.66 -19.50 5.32
C GLN A 25 -19.51 -20.68 5.80
N ILE A 26 -19.13 -21.28 6.90
CA ILE A 26 -19.80 -22.40 7.52
C ILE A 26 -20.36 -21.93 8.86
N ASP A 27 -21.68 -21.94 9.00
CA ASP A 27 -22.40 -21.59 10.22
C ASP A 27 -22.78 -22.87 10.97
N PRO A 28 -22.11 -23.21 12.09
CA PRO A 28 -22.35 -24.47 12.81
C PRO A 28 -23.73 -24.49 13.50
N THR A 29 -24.43 -23.37 13.58
CA THR A 29 -25.76 -23.30 14.21
C THR A 29 -26.86 -23.79 13.29
N LYS A 30 -26.60 -23.83 11.97
CA LYS A 30 -27.53 -24.29 10.93
C LYS A 30 -27.27 -25.75 10.56
N ARG A 31 -28.24 -26.39 9.92
CA ARG A 31 -28.11 -27.78 9.47
C ARG A 31 -28.27 -27.91 7.96
N GLY A 32 -27.75 -29.00 7.39
CA GLY A 32 -27.84 -29.28 5.96
C GLY A 32 -27.12 -28.25 5.12
N LEU A 33 -27.62 -27.95 3.94
CA LEU A 33 -27.01 -27.00 3.00
C LEU A 33 -27.14 -25.53 3.43
N GLU A 34 -28.04 -25.21 4.36
CA GLU A 34 -28.22 -23.85 4.86
C GLU A 34 -27.04 -23.37 5.73
N GLN A 35 -26.25 -24.29 6.26
CA GLN A 35 -25.03 -23.97 7.01
C GLN A 35 -23.96 -23.32 6.14
N PHE A 36 -23.98 -23.51 4.83
CA PHE A 36 -23.01 -22.97 3.89
C PHE A 36 -23.51 -21.67 3.26
N SER A 37 -22.70 -20.64 3.28
CA SER A 37 -22.97 -19.35 2.65
C SER A 37 -21.72 -18.83 1.93
N GLY A 38 -21.88 -17.85 1.06
CA GLY A 38 -20.81 -17.32 0.20
C GLY A 38 -21.03 -17.70 -1.27
N ASP A 39 -20.32 -17.03 -2.16
CA ASP A 39 -20.47 -17.21 -3.61
C ASP A 39 -20.24 -18.65 -4.07
N ASN A 40 -19.24 -19.34 -3.52
CA ASN A 40 -18.93 -20.72 -3.89
C ASN A 40 -20.08 -21.70 -3.55
N SER A 41 -20.65 -21.54 -2.35
CA SER A 41 -21.76 -22.42 -1.95
C SER A 41 -23.02 -22.17 -2.77
N GLU A 42 -23.33 -20.91 -3.06
CA GLU A 42 -24.53 -20.55 -3.84
C GLU A 42 -24.44 -21.07 -5.28
N ILE A 43 -23.27 -21.04 -5.91
CA ILE A 43 -23.05 -21.61 -7.23
C ILE A 43 -23.36 -23.11 -7.21
N LEU A 44 -22.76 -23.87 -6.30
CA LEU A 44 -22.93 -25.31 -6.26
C LEU A 44 -24.37 -25.71 -5.85
N LYS A 45 -25.00 -25.00 -4.92
CA LYS A 45 -26.41 -25.23 -4.55
C LYS A 45 -27.34 -25.12 -5.76
N ILE A 46 -27.17 -24.06 -6.58
CA ILE A 46 -28.00 -23.86 -7.77
C ILE A 46 -27.73 -24.94 -8.81
N VAL A 47 -26.45 -25.24 -9.08
CA VAL A 47 -26.08 -26.26 -10.07
C VAL A 47 -26.66 -27.61 -9.70
N PHE A 48 -26.47 -28.08 -8.46
CA PHE A 48 -26.96 -29.42 -8.07
C PHE A 48 -28.45 -29.47 -7.85
N LYS A 49 -29.11 -28.38 -7.43
CA LYS A 49 -30.55 -28.27 -7.44
C LYS A 49 -31.13 -28.42 -8.84
N LYS A 50 -30.49 -27.81 -9.85
CA LYS A 50 -30.93 -27.91 -11.25
C LYS A 50 -30.73 -29.29 -11.85
N LEU A 51 -29.68 -30.00 -11.42
CA LEU A 51 -29.39 -31.36 -11.82
C LEU A 51 -30.18 -32.42 -11.02
N ASN A 52 -31.04 -31.98 -10.08
CA ASN A 52 -31.78 -32.86 -9.18
C ASN A 52 -30.87 -33.85 -8.43
N ALA A 53 -29.77 -33.30 -7.87
CA ALA A 53 -28.78 -34.04 -7.07
C ALA A 53 -28.77 -33.57 -5.63
N SER A 54 -28.42 -34.46 -4.71
CA SER A 54 -28.14 -34.13 -3.31
C SER A 54 -26.64 -33.93 -3.06
N LEU A 55 -26.31 -33.12 -2.08
CA LEU A 55 -24.91 -32.87 -1.69
C LEU A 55 -24.60 -33.48 -0.32
N ARG A 56 -23.65 -34.39 -0.26
CA ARG A 56 -23.07 -34.87 0.99
C ARG A 56 -21.73 -34.14 1.24
N VAL A 57 -21.72 -33.25 2.23
CA VAL A 57 -20.57 -32.39 2.51
C VAL A 57 -19.77 -32.90 3.70
N ARG A 58 -18.48 -33.19 3.47
CA ARG A 58 -17.49 -33.44 4.52
C ARG A 58 -16.89 -32.10 4.94
N VAL A 59 -17.15 -31.66 6.16
CA VAL A 59 -16.65 -30.39 6.67
C VAL A 59 -15.29 -30.59 7.32
N TYR A 60 -14.31 -29.83 6.85
CA TYR A 60 -13.01 -29.74 7.47
C TYR A 60 -12.98 -28.62 8.50
N THR A 61 -12.45 -28.94 9.69
CA THR A 61 -12.19 -28.00 10.76
C THR A 61 -10.70 -27.62 10.79
N GLY A 62 -10.38 -26.40 11.19
CA GLY A 62 -9.00 -25.93 11.35
C GLY A 62 -8.58 -24.81 10.42
N SER A 63 -7.29 -24.75 10.11
CA SER A 63 -6.72 -23.67 9.32
C SER A 63 -7.15 -23.75 7.84
N PRO A 64 -7.38 -22.59 7.17
CA PRO A 64 -7.55 -22.53 5.72
C PRO A 64 -6.44 -23.19 4.89
N TYR A 65 -5.29 -23.44 5.48
CA TYR A 65 -4.19 -24.20 4.85
C TYR A 65 -4.54 -25.66 4.56
N ASN A 66 -5.60 -26.20 5.18
CA ASN A 66 -6.14 -27.53 4.89
C ASN A 66 -6.88 -27.60 3.52
N LEU A 67 -7.04 -26.46 2.81
CA LEU A 67 -7.45 -26.46 1.40
C LEU A 67 -6.59 -27.39 0.56
N GLY A 68 -5.36 -27.59 0.96
CA GLY A 68 -4.48 -28.57 0.36
C GLY A 68 -3.87 -28.14 -0.97
N GLY A 69 -3.04 -28.99 -1.51
CA GLY A 69 -2.27 -28.83 -2.73
C GLY A 69 -1.20 -29.91 -2.82
N ILE A 70 -0.12 -29.63 -3.54
CA ILE A 70 1.02 -30.55 -3.66
C ILE A 70 1.93 -30.34 -2.45
N GLY A 71 2.10 -31.37 -1.62
CA GLY A 71 3.03 -31.37 -0.49
C GLY A 71 4.49 -31.48 -0.92
N SER A 72 5.41 -31.42 0.07
CA SER A 72 6.86 -31.44 -0.15
C SER A 72 7.38 -32.70 -0.84
N HIS A 73 6.65 -33.80 -0.77
CA HIS A 73 7.01 -35.08 -1.41
C HIS A 73 6.24 -35.35 -2.72
N GLY A 74 5.63 -34.34 -3.33
CA GLY A 74 4.84 -34.49 -4.55
C GLY A 74 3.47 -35.16 -4.36
N THR A 75 3.08 -35.50 -3.13
CA THR A 75 1.78 -36.08 -2.80
C THR A 75 0.75 -35.00 -2.56
N MET A 76 -0.51 -35.25 -2.94
CA MET A 76 -1.60 -34.35 -2.60
C MET A 76 -1.88 -34.41 -1.10
N VAL A 77 -2.17 -33.24 -0.52
CA VAL A 77 -2.48 -33.09 0.90
C VAL A 77 -3.74 -32.25 1.10
N GLY A 78 -4.39 -32.40 2.28
CA GLY A 78 -5.61 -31.68 2.64
C GLY A 78 -6.79 -32.07 1.74
N MET A 79 -7.70 -31.13 1.51
CA MET A 79 -8.91 -31.37 0.71
C MET A 79 -8.60 -31.81 -0.75
N MET A 80 -7.43 -31.48 -1.28
CA MET A 80 -6.99 -31.95 -2.61
C MET A 80 -6.64 -33.44 -2.61
N ALA A 81 -6.23 -33.99 -1.48
CA ALA A 81 -5.98 -35.44 -1.37
C ALA A 81 -7.28 -36.24 -1.53
N ASP A 82 -8.39 -35.80 -0.94
CA ASP A 82 -9.69 -36.46 -1.08
C ASP A 82 -10.15 -36.56 -2.54
N LEU A 83 -9.87 -35.53 -3.34
CA LEU A 83 -10.16 -35.52 -4.79
C LEU A 83 -9.27 -36.50 -5.54
N ALA A 84 -7.96 -36.49 -5.25
CA ALA A 84 -6.99 -37.38 -5.88
C ALA A 84 -7.20 -38.87 -5.53
N THR A 85 -7.70 -39.17 -4.32
CA THR A 85 -8.06 -40.53 -3.89
C THR A 85 -9.49 -40.94 -4.25
N ARG A 86 -10.25 -40.05 -4.92
CA ARG A 86 -11.65 -40.29 -5.34
C ARG A 86 -12.63 -40.48 -4.18
N GLU A 87 -12.28 -40.06 -2.96
CA GLU A 87 -13.20 -40.05 -1.81
C GLU A 87 -14.29 -38.99 -1.98
N VAL A 88 -13.95 -37.89 -2.68
CA VAL A 88 -14.81 -36.74 -2.95
C VAL A 88 -14.85 -36.49 -4.45
N ASP A 89 -15.99 -36.06 -4.96
CA ASP A 89 -16.22 -35.84 -6.39
C ASP A 89 -15.87 -34.40 -6.80
N ILE A 90 -16.22 -33.43 -5.97
CA ILE A 90 -15.97 -31.99 -6.22
C ILE A 90 -15.67 -31.24 -4.91
N GLY A 91 -14.71 -30.32 -4.93
CA GLY A 91 -14.44 -29.43 -3.80
C GLY A 91 -15.39 -28.23 -3.81
N MET A 92 -15.98 -27.88 -2.65
CA MET A 92 -16.84 -26.70 -2.52
C MET A 92 -16.05 -25.38 -2.48
N ASN A 93 -14.79 -25.42 -2.11
CA ASN A 93 -13.92 -24.25 -2.14
C ASN A 93 -13.30 -24.07 -3.52
N ALA A 94 -13.53 -22.92 -4.14
CA ALA A 94 -12.87 -22.57 -5.39
C ALA A 94 -11.34 -22.44 -5.18
N ARG A 95 -10.58 -22.79 -6.21
CA ARG A 95 -9.13 -22.74 -6.24
C ARG A 95 -8.65 -22.03 -7.49
N SER A 96 -7.45 -21.51 -7.45
CA SER A 96 -6.79 -20.96 -8.64
C SER A 96 -6.68 -22.01 -9.75
N LEU A 97 -6.88 -21.56 -10.97
CA LEU A 97 -6.71 -22.40 -12.17
C LEU A 97 -5.23 -22.65 -12.39
N TYR A 98 -4.77 -23.82 -12.00
CA TYR A 98 -3.44 -24.36 -12.35
C TYR A 98 -3.57 -25.86 -12.55
N ASN A 99 -2.72 -26.41 -13.40
CA ASN A 99 -2.72 -27.83 -13.67
C ASN A 99 -2.21 -28.60 -12.46
N THR A 100 -3.03 -29.49 -11.95
CA THR A 100 -2.69 -30.36 -10.84
C THR A 100 -2.84 -31.82 -11.28
N TRP A 101 -1.89 -32.63 -10.91
CA TRP A 101 -1.92 -34.05 -11.21
C TRP A 101 -3.10 -34.74 -10.51
N LYS A 102 -3.81 -35.65 -11.22
CA LYS A 102 -4.98 -36.40 -10.74
C LYS A 102 -6.19 -35.57 -10.29
N VAL A 103 -6.29 -34.32 -10.74
CA VAL A 103 -7.43 -33.48 -10.41
C VAL A 103 -7.79 -32.62 -11.62
N GLU A 104 -9.06 -32.61 -11.95
CA GLU A 104 -9.64 -31.80 -13.02
C GLU A 104 -10.28 -30.52 -12.47
N HIS A 105 -10.85 -29.72 -13.32
CA HIS A 105 -11.46 -28.46 -12.94
C HIS A 105 -12.66 -28.12 -13.80
N THR A 106 -13.59 -27.38 -13.21
CA THR A 106 -14.79 -26.86 -13.88
C THR A 106 -14.49 -25.60 -14.68
N TYR A 107 -15.49 -25.04 -15.34
CA TYR A 107 -15.43 -23.74 -15.98
C TYR A 107 -15.03 -22.64 -14.97
N PRO A 108 -14.18 -21.68 -15.36
CA PRO A 108 -13.81 -20.54 -14.50
C PRO A 108 -15.04 -19.68 -14.17
N HIS A 109 -15.33 -19.51 -12.90
CA HIS A 109 -16.52 -18.79 -12.45
C HIS A 109 -16.22 -17.47 -11.71
N GLY A 110 -14.97 -17.17 -11.54
CA GLY A 110 -14.55 -15.93 -10.87
C GLY A 110 -13.09 -15.61 -11.10
N ASP A 111 -12.68 -14.50 -10.56
CA ASP A 111 -11.30 -14.08 -10.54
C ASP A 111 -10.90 -13.69 -9.12
N ASP A 112 -9.72 -14.08 -8.72
CA ASP A 112 -8.99 -13.53 -7.59
C ASP A 112 -7.53 -13.40 -8.03
N GLY A 113 -6.62 -13.30 -7.12
CA GLY A 113 -5.20 -13.26 -7.43
C GLY A 113 -4.38 -13.26 -6.17
N LEU A 114 -3.09 -13.37 -6.37
CA LEU A 114 -2.14 -13.25 -5.29
C LEU A 114 -1.86 -11.79 -4.97
N CYS A 115 -1.91 -11.45 -3.71
CA CYS A 115 -1.51 -10.16 -3.16
C CYS A 115 -0.52 -10.38 -2.03
N VAL A 116 0.25 -9.35 -1.73
CA VAL A 116 1.01 -9.33 -0.48
C VAL A 116 0.44 -8.26 0.45
N PHE A 117 0.54 -8.50 1.75
CA PHE A 117 0.46 -7.42 2.70
C PHE A 117 1.81 -7.20 3.36
N THR A 118 2.10 -5.95 3.62
CA THR A 118 3.35 -5.47 4.22
C THR A 118 3.02 -4.53 5.36
N GLN A 119 3.99 -4.22 6.18
CA GLN A 119 3.85 -3.09 7.08
C GLN A 119 3.62 -1.82 6.25
N ARG A 120 2.70 -0.99 6.69
CA ARG A 120 2.47 0.31 6.06
C ARG A 120 3.74 1.16 6.17
N ALA A 121 4.16 1.73 5.07
CA ALA A 121 5.29 2.64 5.05
C ALA A 121 5.07 3.80 6.02
N GLY A 122 6.11 4.16 6.75
CA GLY A 122 6.09 5.25 7.72
C GLY A 122 5.82 6.61 7.09
N GLU A 123 5.59 7.60 7.92
CA GLU A 123 5.51 9.00 7.47
C GLU A 123 6.92 9.50 7.12
N ILE A 124 7.01 10.32 6.09
CA ILE A 124 8.25 10.99 5.71
C ILE A 124 8.59 12.00 6.81
N SER A 125 9.87 12.10 7.21
CA SER A 125 10.29 13.08 8.20
C SER A 125 9.95 14.51 7.75
N GLU A 126 9.55 15.36 8.68
CA GLU A 126 9.14 16.74 8.41
C GLU A 126 10.23 17.53 7.66
N PHE A 127 11.49 17.30 8.03
CA PHE A 127 12.64 17.93 7.38
C PHE A 127 12.74 17.56 5.90
N VAL A 128 12.58 16.26 5.57
CA VAL A 128 12.63 15.78 4.18
C VAL A 128 11.44 16.32 3.38
N LYS A 129 10.25 16.42 3.99
CA LYS A 129 9.08 17.05 3.36
C LYS A 129 9.36 18.51 2.99
N ILE A 130 9.94 19.28 3.92
CA ILE A 130 10.28 20.68 3.70
C ILE A 130 11.29 20.83 2.56
N MET A 131 12.32 19.98 2.52
CA MET A 131 13.38 20.04 1.51
C MET A 131 12.94 19.48 0.15
N SER A 132 12.01 18.53 0.09
CA SER A 132 11.54 17.90 -1.15
C SER A 132 10.46 18.70 -1.88
N PHE A 133 10.04 19.84 -1.34
CA PHE A 133 8.94 20.64 -1.89
C PHE A 133 9.19 21.14 -3.32
N LEU A 134 10.34 21.70 -3.56
CA LEU A 134 10.71 22.22 -4.87
C LEU A 134 11.69 21.25 -5.54
N SER A 135 11.55 21.09 -6.84
CA SER A 135 12.54 20.32 -7.58
C SER A 135 13.94 20.93 -7.41
N PRO A 136 15.01 20.12 -7.46
CA PRO A 136 16.39 20.64 -7.37
C PRO A 136 16.69 21.75 -8.37
N VAL A 137 16.01 21.73 -9.53
CA VAL A 137 16.11 22.74 -10.58
C VAL A 137 15.62 24.11 -10.09
N ILE A 138 14.51 24.16 -9.34
CA ILE A 138 13.95 25.41 -8.81
C ILE A 138 14.87 25.97 -7.72
N HIS A 139 15.43 25.13 -6.86
CA HIS A 139 16.41 25.57 -5.87
C HIS A 139 17.67 26.12 -6.53
N ALA A 140 18.17 25.48 -7.58
CA ALA A 140 19.30 25.97 -8.37
C ALA A 140 18.98 27.32 -9.04
N ALA A 141 17.80 27.47 -9.64
CA ALA A 141 17.36 28.72 -10.24
C ALA A 141 17.26 29.85 -9.21
N ASN A 142 16.70 29.58 -8.01
CA ASN A 142 16.66 30.55 -6.91
C ASN A 142 18.06 30.97 -6.45
N LEU A 143 19.00 30.04 -6.39
CA LEU A 143 20.39 30.32 -6.04
C LEU A 143 21.04 31.22 -7.10
N VAL A 144 20.82 30.95 -8.38
CA VAL A 144 21.32 31.80 -9.49
C VAL A 144 20.75 33.21 -9.37
N VAL A 145 19.45 33.36 -9.18
CA VAL A 145 18.81 34.67 -8.99
C VAL A 145 19.37 35.39 -7.77
N PHE A 146 19.58 34.69 -6.66
CA PHE A 146 20.21 35.25 -5.44
C PHE A 146 21.60 35.79 -5.75
N VAL A 147 22.44 35.02 -6.44
CA VAL A 147 23.80 35.42 -6.79
C VAL A 147 23.79 36.63 -7.73
N ILE A 148 22.94 36.63 -8.77
CA ILE A 148 22.80 37.77 -9.68
C ILE A 148 22.34 39.03 -8.93
N ALA A 149 21.33 38.91 -8.07
CA ALA A 149 20.83 40.02 -7.26
C ALA A 149 21.90 40.57 -6.33
N LEU A 150 22.69 39.69 -5.70
CA LEU A 150 23.80 40.06 -4.83
C LEU A 150 24.84 40.82 -5.62
N LEU A 151 25.29 40.35 -6.77
CA LEU A 151 26.31 41.01 -7.59
C LEU A 151 25.85 42.40 -8.06
N VAL A 152 24.59 42.51 -8.54
CA VAL A 152 24.04 43.79 -8.99
C VAL A 152 23.93 44.78 -7.84
N LEU A 153 23.36 44.37 -6.70
CA LEU A 153 23.16 45.28 -5.56
C LEU A 153 24.46 45.65 -4.87
N THR A 154 25.42 44.73 -4.79
CA THR A 154 26.77 45.02 -4.21
C THR A 154 27.47 46.17 -4.92
N LYS A 155 27.32 46.29 -6.21
CA LYS A 155 27.90 47.39 -6.99
C LYS A 155 27.37 48.77 -6.58
N TYR A 156 26.18 48.85 -6.00
CA TYR A 156 25.52 50.13 -5.68
C TYR A 156 25.46 50.43 -4.17
N GLN A 157 25.44 49.42 -3.31
CA GLN A 157 25.18 49.58 -1.86
C GLN A 157 26.23 48.94 -0.95
N GLY A 158 27.22 48.24 -1.54
CA GLY A 158 28.21 47.47 -0.80
C GLY A 158 27.69 46.09 -0.43
N PHE A 159 28.60 45.15 -0.14
CA PHE A 159 28.30 43.74 0.03
C PHE A 159 27.34 43.43 1.20
N ILE A 160 27.59 44.04 2.36
CA ILE A 160 26.82 43.78 3.60
C ILE A 160 25.37 44.29 3.45
N GLU A 161 25.20 45.54 2.99
CA GLU A 161 23.85 46.08 2.78
C GLU A 161 23.09 45.35 1.68
N ALA A 162 23.74 44.96 0.60
CA ALA A 162 23.15 44.16 -0.47
C ALA A 162 22.67 42.83 0.06
N SER A 163 23.50 42.11 0.81
CA SER A 163 23.14 40.80 1.40
C SER A 163 21.95 40.92 2.35
N LEU A 164 21.95 41.90 3.24
CA LEU A 164 20.83 42.11 4.16
C LEU A 164 19.55 42.51 3.43
N ASN A 165 19.61 43.31 2.37
CA ASN A 165 18.44 43.71 1.61
C ASN A 165 17.84 42.52 0.82
N ILE A 166 18.68 41.62 0.30
CA ILE A 166 18.16 40.41 -0.38
C ILE A 166 17.52 39.49 0.64
N ILE A 167 18.11 39.26 1.82
CA ILE A 167 17.53 38.48 2.90
C ILE A 167 16.16 39.08 3.31
N ARG A 168 16.10 40.41 3.44
CA ARG A 168 14.82 41.11 3.72
C ARG A 168 13.80 40.86 2.63
N LEU A 169 14.16 40.91 1.35
CA LEU A 169 13.27 40.58 0.24
C LEU A 169 12.78 39.13 0.33
N MET A 170 13.69 38.20 0.61
CA MET A 170 13.33 36.76 0.77
C MET A 170 12.37 36.50 1.94
N THR A 171 12.48 37.31 3.02
CA THR A 171 11.66 37.16 4.23
C THR A 171 10.51 38.15 4.37
N PHE A 172 10.17 38.89 3.30
CA PHE A 172 9.20 40.01 3.34
C PHE A 172 9.54 41.13 4.34
N GLY A 173 10.81 41.26 4.69
CA GLY A 173 11.26 42.37 5.54
C GLY A 173 11.20 43.72 4.82
N ALA A 174 10.94 44.79 5.55
CA ALA A 174 10.96 46.16 5.02
C ALA A 174 12.37 46.56 4.59
N VAL A 175 12.50 47.14 3.40
CA VAL A 175 13.77 47.66 2.91
C VAL A 175 13.85 49.16 3.15
N HIS A 176 14.84 49.62 3.89
CA HIS A 176 14.94 51.03 4.35
C HIS A 176 15.38 51.98 3.26
N ARG A 177 16.19 51.51 2.31
CA ARG A 177 16.75 52.40 1.25
C ARG A 177 16.52 51.74 -0.13
N LEU A 178 15.75 52.45 -0.96
CA LEU A 178 15.57 52.06 -2.37
C LEU A 178 16.76 52.47 -3.20
N PRO A 179 17.13 51.74 -4.24
CA PRO A 179 18.16 52.12 -5.19
C PRO A 179 17.88 53.48 -5.82
N ARG A 180 18.91 54.26 -6.15
CA ARG A 180 18.75 55.64 -6.69
C ARG A 180 18.47 55.67 -8.17
N THR A 181 19.01 54.73 -8.95
CA THR A 181 18.84 54.73 -10.44
C THR A 181 17.59 53.96 -10.86
N ASN A 182 16.95 54.41 -11.96
CA ASN A 182 15.73 53.80 -12.45
C ASN A 182 15.94 52.33 -12.88
N SER A 183 17.08 52.02 -13.51
CA SER A 183 17.39 50.63 -13.92
C SER A 183 17.49 49.68 -12.71
N THR A 184 18.14 50.09 -11.62
CA THR A 184 18.23 49.27 -10.42
C THR A 184 16.91 49.19 -9.66
N ARG A 185 16.04 50.20 -9.75
CA ARG A 185 14.68 50.14 -9.22
C ARG A 185 13.82 49.09 -9.95
N ILE A 186 13.87 49.07 -11.30
CA ILE A 186 13.16 48.07 -12.08
C ILE A 186 13.66 46.66 -11.73
N PHE A 187 14.97 46.46 -11.71
CA PHE A 187 15.57 45.19 -11.32
C PHE A 187 15.16 44.75 -9.90
N PHE A 188 15.21 45.65 -8.94
CA PHE A 188 14.79 45.40 -7.59
C PHE A 188 13.30 45.05 -7.46
N SER A 189 12.43 45.77 -8.20
CA SER A 189 11.00 45.47 -8.23
C SER A 189 10.69 44.11 -8.86
N SER A 190 11.38 43.74 -9.94
CA SER A 190 11.19 42.40 -10.55
C SER A 190 11.67 41.30 -9.63
N THR A 191 12.78 41.47 -8.93
CA THR A 191 13.27 40.53 -7.92
C THR A 191 12.30 40.42 -6.74
N PHE A 192 11.72 41.56 -6.29
CA PHE A 192 10.70 41.54 -5.25
C PHE A 192 9.45 40.75 -5.66
N ILE A 193 8.94 40.95 -6.85
CA ILE A 193 7.78 40.21 -7.38
C ILE A 193 8.07 38.71 -7.43
N LEU A 194 9.28 38.33 -7.88
CA LEU A 194 9.69 36.92 -7.91
C LEU A 194 9.65 36.29 -6.50
N TYR A 195 10.28 36.94 -5.52
CA TYR A 195 10.29 36.45 -4.14
C TYR A 195 8.90 36.46 -3.50
N LEU A 196 8.03 37.43 -3.85
CA LEU A 196 6.64 37.47 -3.43
C LEU A 196 5.89 36.19 -3.87
N ILE A 197 6.01 35.84 -5.15
CA ILE A 197 5.39 34.63 -5.71
C ILE A 197 5.96 33.37 -5.06
N MET A 198 7.29 33.30 -4.90
CA MET A 198 7.95 32.16 -4.28
C MET A 198 7.51 31.95 -2.84
N ASN A 199 7.41 33.03 -2.05
CA ASN A 199 6.94 32.93 -0.67
C ASN A 199 5.47 32.51 -0.59
N ALA A 200 4.60 33.02 -1.46
CA ALA A 200 3.21 32.58 -1.52
C ALA A 200 3.08 31.07 -1.81
N LEU A 201 3.90 30.56 -2.72
CA LEU A 201 3.98 29.12 -3.01
C LEU A 201 4.46 28.32 -1.81
N HIS A 202 5.52 28.80 -1.11
CA HIS A 202 6.02 28.15 0.11
C HIS A 202 4.95 28.09 1.20
N GLN A 203 4.29 29.22 1.49
CA GLN A 203 3.24 29.27 2.53
C GLN A 203 2.08 28.34 2.23
N SER A 204 1.59 28.32 0.98
CA SER A 204 0.52 27.40 0.54
C SER A 204 0.91 25.96 0.72
N HIS A 205 2.16 25.62 0.40
CA HIS A 205 2.66 24.27 0.49
C HIS A 205 2.84 23.81 1.95
N TRP A 206 3.38 24.68 2.81
CA TRP A 206 3.49 24.41 4.23
C TRP A 206 2.12 24.17 4.87
N ALA A 207 1.13 24.97 4.54
CA ALA A 207 -0.24 24.75 4.99
C ALA A 207 -0.76 23.37 4.57
N SER A 208 -0.49 22.95 3.33
CA SER A 208 -0.86 21.62 2.82
C SER A 208 -0.14 20.49 3.56
N PHE A 209 1.17 20.62 3.82
CA PHE A 209 1.94 19.58 4.54
C PHE A 209 1.53 19.42 5.99
N LEU A 210 1.20 20.50 6.67
CA LEU A 210 0.74 20.43 8.05
C LEU A 210 -0.62 19.78 8.18
N THR A 211 -1.45 19.85 7.13
CA THR A 211 -2.80 19.29 7.13
C THR A 211 -2.89 17.87 6.60
N ILE A 212 -1.99 17.48 5.68
CA ILE A 212 -2.05 16.17 5.00
C ILE A 212 -0.79 15.35 5.35
N PRO A 213 -0.92 14.21 6.07
CA PRO A 213 0.21 13.33 6.32
C PRO A 213 0.72 12.71 5.02
N VAL A 214 1.97 12.99 4.65
CA VAL A 214 2.63 12.36 3.51
C VAL A 214 3.39 11.13 4.00
N SER A 215 3.02 9.97 3.47
CA SER A 215 3.68 8.70 3.79
C SER A 215 4.65 8.29 2.67
N LEU A 216 5.65 7.52 3.03
CA LEU A 216 6.51 6.83 2.06
C LEU A 216 5.66 5.94 1.12
N PRO A 217 6.11 5.69 -0.12
CA PRO A 217 5.38 4.83 -1.03
C PRO A 217 5.29 3.41 -0.46
N ASN A 218 4.07 2.89 -0.40
CA ASN A 218 3.83 1.49 -0.05
C ASN A 218 4.11 0.59 -1.25
N ILE A 219 4.42 -0.68 -1.02
CA ILE A 219 4.55 -1.71 -2.05
C ILE A 219 3.17 -1.95 -2.67
N ARG A 220 2.94 -1.47 -3.89
CA ARG A 220 1.64 -1.53 -4.56
C ARG A 220 1.58 -2.60 -5.65
N THR A 221 2.67 -2.77 -6.37
CA THR A 221 2.76 -3.61 -7.57
C THR A 221 3.79 -4.71 -7.39
N SER A 222 3.81 -5.66 -8.31
CA SER A 222 4.84 -6.68 -8.42
C SER A 222 6.24 -6.07 -8.59
N GLU A 223 6.34 -4.99 -9.39
CA GLU A 223 7.62 -4.29 -9.60
C GLU A 223 8.13 -3.59 -8.34
N ASP A 224 7.22 -2.97 -7.56
CA ASP A 224 7.60 -2.39 -6.28
C ASP A 224 8.13 -3.45 -5.32
N LEU A 225 7.51 -4.64 -5.32
CA LEU A 225 7.93 -5.78 -4.50
C LEU A 225 9.30 -6.30 -4.94
N LYS A 226 9.58 -6.37 -6.24
CA LYS A 226 10.90 -6.72 -6.76
C LYS A 226 11.96 -5.71 -6.32
N LYS A 227 11.70 -4.42 -6.54
CA LYS A 227 12.62 -3.32 -6.19
C LYS A 227 12.89 -3.23 -4.69
N SER A 228 11.92 -3.60 -3.86
CA SER A 228 12.07 -3.54 -2.39
C SER A 228 13.06 -4.56 -1.84
N GLY A 229 13.34 -5.66 -2.55
CA GLY A 229 14.19 -6.75 -2.07
C GLY A 229 13.61 -7.55 -0.89
N CYS A 230 12.35 -7.31 -0.51
CA CYS A 230 11.72 -7.92 0.67
C CYS A 230 11.58 -9.43 0.53
N GLN A 231 11.72 -10.14 1.66
CA GLN A 231 11.45 -11.56 1.77
C GLN A 231 9.93 -11.80 1.76
N ILE A 232 9.51 -12.85 1.06
CA ILE A 232 8.09 -13.18 0.87
C ILE A 232 7.79 -14.43 1.69
N TYR A 233 6.82 -14.34 2.58
CA TYR A 233 6.37 -15.45 3.41
C TYR A 233 4.96 -15.85 3.02
N GLY A 234 4.62 -17.12 3.16
CA GLY A 234 3.27 -17.58 2.89
C GLY A 234 3.12 -19.11 2.90
N SER A 235 1.91 -19.57 2.60
CA SER A 235 1.68 -21.00 2.49
C SER A 235 2.41 -21.58 1.28
N ILE A 236 2.84 -22.84 1.38
CA ILE A 236 3.50 -23.55 0.28
C ILE A 236 2.68 -23.50 -1.02
N PHE A 237 1.35 -23.51 -0.91
CA PHE A 237 0.43 -23.52 -2.06
C PHE A 237 0.43 -22.20 -2.80
N HIS A 238 0.49 -21.07 -2.08
CA HIS A 238 0.62 -19.75 -2.71
C HIS A 238 1.99 -19.58 -3.37
N GLY A 239 3.04 -20.17 -2.77
CA GLY A 239 4.37 -20.20 -3.41
C GLY A 239 4.40 -21.00 -4.71
N GLN A 240 3.65 -22.11 -4.77
CA GLN A 240 3.51 -22.92 -6.00
C GLN A 240 2.69 -22.21 -7.09
N GLU A 241 1.73 -21.40 -6.69
CA GLU A 241 0.92 -20.60 -7.62
C GLU A 241 1.69 -19.39 -8.18
N LEU A 242 2.72 -18.92 -7.50
CA LEU A 242 3.52 -17.77 -7.89
C LEU A 242 4.35 -18.08 -9.15
N GLN A 243 4.04 -17.39 -10.25
CA GLN A 243 4.65 -17.66 -11.56
C GLN A 243 5.97 -16.91 -11.77
N ASP A 244 6.20 -15.83 -11.05
CA ASP A 244 7.37 -14.98 -11.21
C ASP A 244 8.60 -15.61 -10.54
N PRO A 245 9.64 -16.02 -11.32
CA PRO A 245 10.79 -16.73 -10.78
C PRO A 245 11.64 -15.90 -9.82
N GLU A 246 11.69 -14.58 -10.00
CA GLU A 246 12.42 -13.69 -9.10
C GLU A 246 11.74 -13.60 -7.72
N LEU A 247 10.40 -13.47 -7.71
CA LEU A 247 9.65 -13.45 -6.46
C LEU A 247 9.66 -14.84 -5.80
N GLN A 248 9.63 -15.91 -6.60
CA GLN A 248 9.67 -17.28 -6.11
C GLN A 248 11.01 -17.63 -5.42
N SER A 249 12.13 -17.08 -5.90
CA SER A 249 13.46 -17.28 -5.29
C SER A 249 13.57 -16.70 -3.86
N ARG A 250 12.72 -15.70 -3.54
CA ARG A 250 12.67 -15.04 -2.23
C ARG A 250 11.52 -15.53 -1.35
N PHE A 251 10.83 -16.58 -1.81
CA PHE A 251 9.68 -17.14 -1.10
C PHE A 251 10.10 -18.10 0.00
N HIS A 252 9.54 -17.90 1.20
CA HIS A 252 9.72 -18.76 2.37
C HIS A 252 8.37 -19.33 2.81
N LYS A 253 8.32 -20.66 2.96
CA LYS A 253 7.13 -21.35 3.44
C LYS A 253 6.88 -21.01 4.90
N ASP A 254 5.67 -20.55 5.20
CA ASP A 254 5.26 -20.28 6.58
C ASP A 254 3.73 -20.33 6.75
N THR A 255 3.28 -20.29 8.02
CA THR A 255 1.86 -20.18 8.36
C THR A 255 1.40 -18.72 8.29
N TYR A 256 0.09 -18.49 8.19
CA TYR A 256 -0.46 -17.12 8.15
C TYR A 256 -0.07 -16.30 9.40
N TYR A 257 -0.10 -16.91 10.57
CA TYR A 257 0.20 -16.20 11.82
C TYR A 257 1.69 -15.83 11.91
N ALA A 258 2.57 -16.75 11.61
CA ALA A 258 4.00 -16.50 11.57
C ALA A 258 4.38 -15.48 10.48
N CYS A 259 3.75 -15.56 9.31
CA CYS A 259 3.88 -14.58 8.24
C CYS A 259 3.50 -13.16 8.72
N LYS A 260 2.39 -13.02 9.45
CA LYS A 260 1.96 -11.74 10.03
C LYS A 260 2.97 -11.23 11.06
N GLU A 261 3.54 -12.11 11.89
CA GLU A 261 4.60 -11.73 12.83
C GLU A 261 5.87 -11.25 12.13
N HIS A 262 6.31 -11.91 11.06
CA HIS A 262 7.44 -11.46 10.25
C HIS A 262 7.23 -10.05 9.73
N VAL A 263 6.03 -9.74 9.22
CA VAL A 263 5.67 -8.40 8.74
C VAL A 263 5.70 -7.36 9.87
N PHE A 264 5.33 -7.71 11.11
CA PHE A 264 5.40 -6.76 12.22
C PHE A 264 6.81 -6.58 12.79
N ARG A 265 7.66 -7.61 12.70
CA ARG A 265 9.05 -7.54 13.20
C ARG A 265 10.02 -6.90 12.21
N SER A 266 9.76 -7.02 10.91
CA SER A 266 10.63 -6.52 9.85
C SER A 266 9.89 -5.59 8.91
N GLN A 267 10.50 -4.44 8.61
CA GLN A 267 9.96 -3.52 7.62
C GLN A 267 10.04 -4.07 6.19
N CYS A 268 10.89 -5.06 5.94
CA CYS A 268 11.10 -5.69 4.65
C CYS A 268 10.65 -7.17 4.65
N ALA A 269 9.43 -7.41 5.11
CA ALA A 269 8.75 -8.68 5.00
C ALA A 269 7.39 -8.49 4.34
N ALA A 270 7.04 -9.40 3.43
CA ALA A 270 5.77 -9.40 2.71
C ALA A 270 5.07 -10.74 2.92
N CYS A 271 3.78 -10.72 3.20
CA CYS A 271 2.98 -11.92 3.37
C CYS A 271 2.12 -12.16 2.14
N LEU A 272 2.34 -13.27 1.45
CA LEU A 272 1.66 -13.68 0.23
C LEU A 272 0.38 -14.47 0.55
N GLY A 273 -0.68 -14.20 -0.19
CA GLY A 273 -1.93 -14.96 -0.14
C GLY A 273 -3.00 -14.42 -1.07
N ASP A 274 -4.18 -15.02 -1.03
CA ASP A 274 -5.31 -14.60 -1.85
C ASP A 274 -5.74 -13.17 -1.53
N CYS A 275 -5.94 -12.36 -2.56
CA CYS A 275 -6.21 -10.92 -2.41
C CYS A 275 -7.46 -10.64 -1.59
N LEU A 276 -8.54 -11.36 -1.83
CA LEU A 276 -9.80 -11.13 -1.15
C LEU A 276 -9.76 -11.62 0.30
N HIS A 277 -9.10 -12.74 0.56
CA HIS A 277 -8.88 -13.27 1.91
C HIS A 277 -8.03 -12.30 2.73
N HIS A 278 -6.93 -11.78 2.18
CA HIS A 278 -6.13 -10.75 2.83
C HIS A 278 -6.95 -9.49 3.12
N TYR A 279 -7.76 -9.03 2.17
CA TYR A 279 -8.64 -7.89 2.37
C TYR A 279 -9.56 -8.09 3.58
N MET A 280 -10.18 -9.24 3.71
CA MET A 280 -11.08 -9.56 4.81
C MET A 280 -10.36 -9.59 6.18
N ARG A 281 -9.14 -10.06 6.21
CA ARG A 281 -8.37 -10.22 7.46
C ARG A 281 -7.63 -8.97 7.92
N ILE A 282 -7.07 -8.19 7.00
CA ILE A 282 -6.24 -7.03 7.36
C ILE A 282 -6.97 -5.69 7.28
N HIS A 283 -8.21 -5.65 6.80
CA HIS A 283 -8.95 -4.39 6.63
C HIS A 283 -9.09 -3.60 7.95
N ASN A 284 -8.99 -4.26 9.09
CA ASN A 284 -9.04 -3.65 10.43
C ASN A 284 -7.68 -3.20 10.95
N GLU A 285 -6.58 -3.63 10.34
CA GLU A 285 -5.22 -3.37 10.78
C GLU A 285 -4.67 -2.10 10.12
N ALA A 286 -4.65 -1.01 10.88
CA ALA A 286 -4.18 0.29 10.37
C ALA A 286 -2.69 0.28 9.98
N ARG A 287 -1.90 -0.61 10.60
CA ARG A 287 -0.46 -0.75 10.39
C ARG A 287 -0.09 -1.56 9.14
N LEU A 288 -1.05 -2.27 8.56
CA LEU A 288 -0.81 -3.12 7.39
C LEU A 288 -1.32 -2.45 6.11
N TYR A 289 -0.63 -2.74 5.03
CA TYR A 289 -0.98 -2.30 3.69
C TYR A 289 -1.03 -3.51 2.76
N ARG A 290 -2.11 -3.65 1.98
CA ARG A 290 -2.26 -4.68 0.96
C ARG A 290 -1.90 -4.13 -0.41
N SER A 291 -1.08 -4.85 -1.16
CA SER A 291 -0.76 -4.53 -2.55
C SER A 291 -1.99 -4.63 -3.47
N LYS A 292 -1.88 -4.14 -4.69
CA LYS A 292 -2.73 -4.58 -5.80
C LYS A 292 -2.46 -6.06 -6.08
N LYS A 293 -3.25 -6.69 -6.95
CA LYS A 293 -2.96 -8.04 -7.45
C LYS A 293 -1.56 -8.04 -8.09
N ILE A 294 -0.65 -8.84 -7.55
CA ILE A 294 0.67 -9.07 -8.14
C ILE A 294 0.60 -10.13 -9.24
N GLN A 295 -0.38 -11.05 -9.12
CA GLN A 295 -0.73 -12.05 -10.13
C GLN A 295 -2.24 -12.23 -10.12
N GLN A 296 -2.84 -12.36 -11.29
CA GLN A 296 -4.27 -12.61 -11.45
C GLN A 296 -4.50 -14.08 -11.76
N ASN A 297 -5.41 -14.72 -11.03
CA ASN A 297 -5.76 -16.11 -11.20
C ASN A 297 -7.27 -16.26 -11.44
N ALA A 298 -7.66 -17.13 -12.36
CA ALA A 298 -9.04 -17.55 -12.52
C ALA A 298 -9.42 -18.56 -11.42
N LEU A 299 -10.62 -18.47 -10.89
CA LEU A 299 -11.15 -19.38 -9.88
C LEU A 299 -11.99 -20.48 -10.51
N VAL A 300 -11.71 -21.72 -10.11
CA VAL A 300 -12.40 -22.93 -10.57
C VAL A 300 -12.73 -23.83 -9.40
N PHE A 301 -13.76 -24.68 -9.54
CA PHE A 301 -13.91 -25.80 -8.62
C PHE A 301 -13.03 -26.95 -9.12
N LYS A 302 -12.33 -27.60 -8.20
CA LYS A 302 -11.54 -28.80 -8.49
C LYS A 302 -12.40 -30.02 -8.30
N THR A 303 -12.24 -30.98 -9.23
CA THR A 303 -12.99 -32.25 -9.26
C THR A 303 -12.00 -33.41 -9.29
N ARG A 304 -12.46 -34.58 -8.92
CA ARG A 304 -11.67 -35.79 -9.15
C ARG A 304 -11.49 -36.05 -10.64
N GLU A 305 -10.46 -36.76 -10.98
CA GLU A 305 -10.18 -37.23 -12.35
C GLU A 305 -11.28 -38.16 -12.85
N ASP A 306 -11.63 -38.07 -14.15
CA ASP A 306 -12.64 -38.84 -14.81
C ASP A 306 -14.04 -38.78 -14.17
N TRP A 307 -14.42 -37.62 -13.65
CA TRP A 307 -15.73 -37.45 -13.06
C TRP A 307 -16.83 -37.38 -14.14
N PRO A 308 -17.80 -38.34 -14.20
CA PRO A 308 -18.78 -38.39 -15.26
C PRO A 308 -19.66 -37.15 -15.39
N LEU A 309 -19.83 -36.39 -14.29
CA LEU A 309 -20.68 -35.19 -14.27
C LEU A 309 -19.93 -33.92 -14.60
N LEU A 310 -18.61 -33.97 -14.81
CA LEU A 310 -17.78 -32.79 -15.04
C LEU A 310 -18.29 -31.89 -16.17
N VAL A 311 -18.68 -32.51 -17.33
CA VAL A 311 -19.19 -31.78 -18.50
C VAL A 311 -20.47 -31.04 -18.16
N SER A 312 -21.43 -31.74 -17.53
CA SER A 312 -22.74 -31.16 -17.18
C SER A 312 -22.64 -30.08 -16.14
N VAL A 313 -21.80 -30.28 -15.11
CA VAL A 313 -21.56 -29.28 -14.07
C VAL A 313 -20.83 -28.07 -14.65
N THR A 314 -19.82 -28.27 -15.49
CA THR A 314 -19.10 -27.18 -16.19
C THR A 314 -20.05 -26.34 -17.03
N TYR A 315 -20.93 -26.97 -17.80
CA TYR A 315 -21.93 -26.28 -18.60
C TYR A 315 -22.91 -25.45 -17.74
N MET A 316 -23.37 -25.99 -16.61
CA MET A 316 -24.26 -25.26 -15.71
C MET A 316 -23.55 -24.08 -15.02
N ILE A 317 -22.29 -24.24 -14.63
CA ILE A 317 -21.48 -23.15 -14.07
C ILE A 317 -21.30 -22.05 -15.13
N GLN A 318 -20.96 -22.41 -16.37
CA GLN A 318 -20.83 -21.44 -17.46
C GLN A 318 -22.13 -20.64 -17.65
N ARG A 319 -23.28 -21.28 -17.67
CA ARG A 319 -24.58 -20.60 -17.74
C ARG A 319 -24.84 -19.66 -16.57
N THR A 320 -24.39 -20.04 -15.38
CA THR A 320 -24.51 -19.19 -14.18
C THR A 320 -23.61 -17.95 -14.28
N VAL A 321 -22.41 -18.10 -14.86
CA VAL A 321 -21.50 -16.99 -15.17
C VAL A 321 -22.11 -16.05 -16.19
N GLU A 322 -22.58 -16.59 -17.33
CA GLU A 322 -23.22 -15.83 -18.41
C GLU A 322 -24.46 -15.06 -17.91
N GLY A 323 -25.22 -15.63 -16.98
CA GLY A 323 -26.37 -14.98 -16.33
C GLY A 323 -26.01 -13.83 -15.38
N GLY A 324 -24.70 -13.58 -15.11
CA GLY A 324 -24.22 -12.46 -14.29
C GLY A 324 -24.57 -12.54 -12.79
N ILE A 325 -25.10 -13.68 -12.32
CA ILE A 325 -25.62 -13.84 -10.95
C ILE A 325 -24.47 -13.89 -9.93
N ILE A 326 -23.33 -14.45 -10.33
CA ILE A 326 -22.14 -14.62 -9.46
C ILE A 326 -21.64 -13.28 -8.91
N GLY A 327 -21.66 -12.24 -9.73
CA GLY A 327 -21.29 -10.89 -9.30
C GLY A 327 -22.12 -10.38 -8.12
N LYS A 328 -23.43 -10.63 -8.13
CA LYS A 328 -24.33 -10.26 -7.02
C LYS A 328 -24.01 -11.02 -5.73
N TRP A 329 -23.70 -12.31 -5.83
CA TRP A 329 -23.33 -13.11 -4.64
C TRP A 329 -21.99 -12.67 -4.07
N LYS A 330 -20.98 -12.43 -4.92
CA LYS A 330 -19.67 -11.89 -4.51
C LYS A 330 -19.81 -10.52 -3.85
N GLU A 331 -20.67 -9.66 -4.37
CA GLU A 331 -20.97 -8.37 -3.77
C GLU A 331 -21.68 -8.52 -2.42
N ALA A 332 -22.66 -9.39 -2.32
CA ALA A 332 -23.41 -9.65 -1.08
C ALA A 332 -22.49 -10.17 0.04
N SER A 333 -21.61 -11.11 -0.26
CA SER A 333 -20.65 -11.69 0.72
C SER A 333 -19.61 -10.66 1.21
N THR A 334 -19.21 -9.71 0.35
CA THR A 334 -18.21 -8.70 0.71
C THR A 334 -18.79 -7.37 1.21
N ARG A 335 -20.10 -7.14 1.05
CA ARG A 335 -20.77 -5.85 1.30
C ARG A 335 -20.55 -5.31 2.70
N LYS A 336 -20.74 -6.13 3.74
CA LYS A 336 -20.58 -5.73 5.15
C LYS A 336 -19.18 -5.23 5.42
N THR A 337 -18.16 -5.96 4.97
CA THR A 337 -16.75 -5.61 5.16
C THR A 337 -16.36 -4.37 4.39
N ARG A 338 -16.82 -4.25 3.14
CA ARG A 338 -16.59 -3.05 2.31
C ARG A 338 -17.22 -1.80 2.94
N TRP A 339 -18.42 -1.92 3.51
CA TRP A 339 -19.10 -0.83 4.21
C TRP A 339 -18.37 -0.39 5.47
N ALA A 340 -17.94 -1.33 6.30
CA ALA A 340 -17.16 -1.07 7.50
C ALA A 340 -15.83 -0.37 7.17
N TRP A 341 -15.14 -0.82 6.14
CA TRP A 341 -13.91 -0.21 5.64
C TRP A 341 -14.14 1.22 5.14
N LYS A 342 -15.19 1.45 4.33
CA LYS A 342 -15.55 2.78 3.81
C LYS A 342 -15.88 3.75 4.95
N LYS A 343 -16.64 3.32 5.93
CA LYS A 343 -16.98 4.13 7.13
C LYS A 343 -15.73 4.54 7.92
N ARG A 344 -14.76 3.63 8.06
CA ARG A 344 -13.49 3.94 8.75
C ARG A 344 -12.62 4.91 7.97
N GLN A 345 -12.53 4.77 6.66
CA GLN A 345 -11.81 5.72 5.80
C GLN A 345 -12.40 7.13 5.92
N LEU A 346 -13.72 7.26 5.89
CA LEU A 346 -14.40 8.54 6.06
C LEU A 346 -14.12 9.16 7.44
N ASN A 347 -14.09 8.37 8.50
CA ASN A 347 -13.77 8.86 9.84
C ASN A 347 -12.29 9.24 9.98
N LYS A 348 -11.38 8.53 9.32
CA LYS A 348 -9.94 8.84 9.32
C LYS A 348 -9.63 10.12 8.56
N ASN A 349 -10.33 10.38 7.46
CA ASN A 349 -10.17 11.61 6.68
C ASN A 349 -10.76 12.86 7.41
N LYS A 350 -11.58 12.66 8.45
CA LYS A 350 -12.13 13.75 9.27
C LYS A 350 -11.25 14.12 10.47
N SER A 351 -10.27 13.32 10.82
CA SER A 351 -9.33 13.66 11.89
C SER A 351 -8.29 14.65 11.37
N PHE A 352 -8.52 15.93 11.62
CA PHE A 352 -7.47 16.94 11.48
C PHE A 352 -6.30 16.53 12.37
N LYS A 353 -5.09 16.51 11.82
CA LYS A 353 -3.90 16.28 12.61
C LYS A 353 -3.65 17.56 13.42
N THR A 354 -3.68 17.46 14.75
CA THR A 354 -3.30 18.56 15.60
C THR A 354 -1.85 18.93 15.36
N LEU A 355 -1.57 20.23 15.33
CA LEU A 355 -0.21 20.72 15.17
C LEU A 355 0.54 20.45 16.46
N GLU A 356 1.58 19.61 16.40
CA GLU A 356 2.42 19.31 17.56
C GLU A 356 3.77 20.07 17.46
N MET A 357 4.43 20.28 18.58
CA MET A 357 5.70 21.03 18.64
C MET A 357 6.78 20.49 17.70
N HIS A 358 6.81 19.17 17.46
CA HIS A 358 7.82 18.58 16.58
C HIS A 358 7.71 19.03 15.11
N HIS A 359 6.52 19.49 14.66
CA HIS A 359 6.33 20.01 13.31
C HIS A 359 7.02 21.36 13.10
N VAL A 360 7.23 22.15 14.16
CA VAL A 360 7.86 23.47 14.12
C VAL A 360 9.26 23.49 14.72
N LEU A 361 9.76 22.38 15.22
CA LEU A 361 11.05 22.24 15.90
C LEU A 361 12.21 22.72 15.01
N PHE A 362 12.12 22.51 13.70
CA PHE A 362 13.12 22.95 12.73
C PHE A 362 13.33 24.48 12.76
N SER A 363 12.25 25.27 12.92
CA SER A 363 12.34 26.73 13.01
C SER A 363 13.12 27.17 14.25
N PHE A 364 12.98 26.45 15.36
CA PHE A 364 13.76 26.75 16.59
C PHE A 364 15.22 26.38 16.45
N TYR A 365 15.57 25.33 15.68
CA TYR A 365 16.98 25.03 15.38
C TYR A 365 17.63 26.14 14.55
N ILE A 366 16.94 26.67 13.53
CA ILE A 366 17.45 27.79 12.75
C ILE A 366 17.67 29.01 13.64
N LEU A 367 16.73 29.31 14.52
CA LEU A 367 16.83 30.42 15.47
C LEU A 367 18.02 30.26 16.41
N ALA A 368 18.20 29.06 16.97
CA ALA A 368 19.34 28.77 17.87
C ALA A 368 20.70 28.94 17.17
N ILE A 369 20.82 28.47 15.92
CA ILE A 369 22.01 28.66 15.10
C ILE A 369 22.26 30.16 14.83
N GLY A 370 21.19 30.89 14.50
CA GLY A 370 21.29 32.36 14.30
C GLY A 370 21.78 33.10 15.54
N TYR A 371 21.28 32.74 16.72
CA TYR A 371 21.78 33.34 17.99
C TYR A 371 23.23 32.96 18.27
N LEU A 372 23.64 31.72 18.03
CA LEU A 372 25.04 31.31 18.19
C LEU A 372 25.97 32.09 17.27
N LEU A 373 25.62 32.23 16.00
CA LEU A 373 26.41 33.01 15.04
C LEU A 373 26.47 34.51 15.41
N GLY A 374 25.31 35.05 15.82
CA GLY A 374 25.23 36.46 16.27
C GLY A 374 26.06 36.74 17.51
N THR A 375 26.04 35.85 18.50
CA THR A 375 26.87 36.00 19.71
C THR A 375 28.35 35.85 19.41
N LEU A 376 28.74 34.90 18.53
CA LEU A 376 30.12 34.77 18.08
C LEU A 376 30.62 36.04 17.36
N ALA A 377 29.84 36.56 16.44
CA ALA A 377 30.17 37.81 15.74
C ALA A 377 30.34 38.98 16.72
N PHE A 378 29.43 39.11 17.69
CA PHE A 378 29.48 40.14 18.71
C PHE A 378 30.74 40.02 19.58
N VAL A 379 31.13 38.82 19.99
CA VAL A 379 32.36 38.58 20.75
C VAL A 379 33.61 38.98 19.94
N VAL A 380 33.64 38.61 18.65
CA VAL A 380 34.74 38.98 17.75
C VAL A 380 34.85 40.51 17.61
N GLU A 381 33.71 41.20 17.43
CA GLU A 381 33.70 42.69 17.36
C GLU A 381 34.24 43.34 18.63
N ILE A 382 33.86 42.85 19.81
CA ILE A 382 34.39 43.37 21.07
C ILE A 382 35.92 43.19 21.19
N VAL A 383 36.40 41.98 20.84
CA VAL A 383 37.84 41.66 20.89
C VAL A 383 38.63 42.56 19.93
N MET A 384 38.16 42.67 18.68
CA MET A 384 38.77 43.51 17.66
C MET A 384 38.70 45.01 18.02
N GLY A 385 37.60 45.47 18.61
CA GLY A 385 37.42 46.83 19.10
C GLY A 385 38.42 47.17 20.21
N ARG A 386 38.60 46.28 21.19
CA ARG A 386 39.60 46.41 22.24
C ARG A 386 41.04 46.50 21.69
N GLN A 387 41.38 45.64 20.73
CA GLN A 387 42.70 45.65 20.07
C GLN A 387 42.95 46.94 19.30
N ARG A 388 41.97 47.59 18.69
CA ARG A 388 42.10 48.88 18.01
C ARG A 388 42.32 50.01 19.00
N ILE A 389 41.66 50.02 20.13
CA ILE A 389 41.80 51.00 21.19
C ILE A 389 43.23 50.89 21.78
N ASP A 390 43.70 49.69 22.08
CA ASP A 390 45.04 49.44 22.59
C ASP A 390 46.13 49.88 21.61
N LYS A 391 45.97 49.60 20.31
CA LYS A 391 46.89 50.09 19.27
C LYS A 391 46.92 51.63 19.18
N SER A 392 45.79 52.29 19.28
CA SER A 392 45.62 53.73 19.21
C SER A 392 46.27 54.42 20.47
N SER A 393 46.14 53.80 21.64
CA SER A 393 46.76 54.32 22.88
C SER A 393 48.26 54.12 22.90
N ARG A 394 48.84 53.10 22.30
CA ARG A 394 50.28 52.91 22.12
C ARG A 394 50.92 53.93 21.17
N ASN A 395 50.25 54.23 20.04
CA ASN A 395 50.71 55.20 19.05
C ASN A 395 50.63 56.68 19.53
N ARG A 396 49.89 56.96 20.60
CA ARG A 396 49.89 58.32 21.23
C ARG A 396 50.93 58.51 22.30
N ARG A 397 51.66 57.44 22.71
CA ARG A 397 52.75 57.50 23.72
C ARG A 397 54.13 57.49 23.10
N HIS A 398 54.30 57.47 21.79
CA HIS A 398 55.48 57.74 21.02
C HIS A 398 55.25 59.03 20.21
#